data_2067001b0966bcc5707d0ca0e0d2c33d
#
_entry.id   2067001b0966bcc5707d0ca0e0d2c33d
#
_cell.length_a   1.000
_cell.length_b   1.000
_cell.length_c   1.000
_cell.angle_alpha   90.00
_cell.angle_beta   90.00
_cell.angle_gamma   90.00
#
_symmetry.space_group_name_H-M   'P 1'
#
loop_
_entity.id
_entity.type
_entity.pdbx_description
1 polymer ?
#
loop_
_entity_poly.entity_id
_entity_poly.type
_entity_poly.pdbx_seq_one_letter_code
_entity_poly.pdbx_strand_id
1 'polypeptide(L)'
;MADHGIKGKTVLIAGGAKNLGGLLARDLAQHGAKAVAIHYNSASARAEAEKTMAAIKAAGAEAHAFQADLTVAAAMEKLFADARAAMGAIDIAVNTVGKVLKKPMVEISEAEFDEMSAVNSKTAFFFLKEAGKQVSDNGKVCTLVTSLLGAFTPFYASYAGTKAPVEHYTRAASKEFGARGISVTAIGPGPMDTPFFYPAEGADAVAYHKTAAALSPFSKTGLTDIEDIVPWIRFLVSDGWWMTGQTILVNGGYTTK
;
A
#
# COMPACT_ATOMS: atom_id res chain seq x y z
N MET A 1 11.42 14.67 22.33
CA MET A 1 11.51 13.69 21.22
C MET A 1 10.17 13.70 20.51
N ALA A 2 10.15 13.49 19.19
CA ALA A 2 8.90 13.40 18.42
C ALA A 2 8.10 12.18 18.87
N ASP A 3 6.77 12.31 18.93
CA ASP A 3 5.87 11.18 19.17
C ASP A 3 5.65 10.44 17.86
N HIS A 4 6.06 9.18 17.82
CA HIS A 4 5.96 8.31 16.65
C HIS A 4 4.72 7.39 16.70
N GLY A 5 3.90 7.43 17.76
CA GLY A 5 2.69 6.62 17.90
C GLY A 5 1.59 6.99 16.87
N ILE A 6 0.57 6.14 16.80
CA ILE A 6 -0.61 6.35 15.93
C ILE A 6 -1.62 7.30 16.56
N LYS A 7 -1.69 7.32 17.91
CA LYS A 7 -2.72 8.07 18.65
C LYS A 7 -2.68 9.56 18.30
N GLY A 8 -3.83 10.09 17.92
CA GLY A 8 -3.99 11.50 17.56
C GLY A 8 -3.49 11.91 16.18
N LYS A 9 -2.92 10.98 15.40
CA LYS A 9 -2.40 11.24 14.05
C LYS A 9 -3.50 11.23 12.99
N THR A 10 -3.25 11.92 11.89
CA THR A 10 -4.09 11.95 10.70
C THR A 10 -3.46 11.10 9.62
N VAL A 11 -4.27 10.26 8.95
CA VAL A 11 -3.80 9.21 8.04
C VAL A 11 -4.46 9.35 6.67
N LEU A 12 -3.67 9.30 5.60
CA LEU A 12 -4.15 9.15 4.22
C LEU A 12 -3.78 7.77 3.68
N ILE A 13 -4.76 7.02 3.15
CA ILE A 13 -4.54 5.71 2.53
C ILE A 13 -5.04 5.72 1.09
N ALA A 14 -4.12 5.74 0.13
CA ALA A 14 -4.44 5.49 -1.27
C ALA A 14 -4.77 4.00 -1.47
N GLY A 15 -5.95 3.69 -2.03
CA GLY A 15 -6.47 2.33 -2.12
C GLY A 15 -7.11 1.82 -0.83
N GLY A 16 -7.57 2.71 0.06
CA GLY A 16 -8.04 2.41 1.41
C GLY A 16 -9.48 1.88 1.52
N ALA A 17 -10.22 1.65 0.42
CA ALA A 17 -11.63 1.27 0.51
C ALA A 17 -11.89 -0.17 0.92
N LYS A 18 -11.02 -1.11 0.55
CA LYS A 18 -11.23 -2.56 0.75
C LYS A 18 -9.91 -3.32 0.90
N ASN A 19 -10.00 -4.63 1.08
CA ASN A 19 -8.86 -5.53 1.21
C ASN A 19 -7.84 -5.02 2.25
N LEU A 20 -6.55 -5.12 1.95
CA LEU A 20 -5.47 -4.68 2.85
C LEU A 20 -5.59 -3.20 3.27
N GLY A 21 -5.86 -2.30 2.32
CA GLY A 21 -6.01 -0.88 2.61
C GLY A 21 -7.21 -0.56 3.52
N GLY A 22 -8.34 -1.24 3.30
CA GLY A 22 -9.53 -1.10 4.14
C GLY A 22 -9.33 -1.68 5.54
N LEU A 23 -8.62 -2.82 5.66
CA LEU A 23 -8.27 -3.38 6.97
C LEU A 23 -7.31 -2.45 7.72
N LEU A 24 -6.28 -1.96 7.04
CA LEU A 24 -5.33 -0.99 7.62
C LEU A 24 -6.03 0.29 8.11
N ALA A 25 -6.99 0.82 7.34
CA ALA A 25 -7.73 2.01 7.73
C ALA A 25 -8.49 1.80 9.07
N ARG A 26 -9.11 0.65 9.22
CA ARG A 26 -9.80 0.26 10.46
C ARG A 26 -8.83 0.04 11.62
N ASP A 27 -7.73 -0.66 11.38
CA ASP A 27 -6.69 -0.94 12.38
C ASP A 27 -6.08 0.36 12.93
N LEU A 28 -5.71 1.30 12.06
CA LEU A 28 -5.15 2.58 12.51
C LEU A 28 -6.16 3.42 13.30
N ALA A 29 -7.45 3.39 12.92
CA ALA A 29 -8.51 4.03 13.70
C ALA A 29 -8.65 3.38 15.09
N GLN A 30 -8.64 2.05 15.20
CA GLN A 30 -8.67 1.30 16.46
C GLN A 30 -7.45 1.60 17.37
N HIS A 31 -6.30 1.95 16.76
CA HIS A 31 -5.10 2.36 17.48
C HIS A 31 -5.05 3.87 17.78
N GLY A 32 -6.19 4.55 17.62
CA GLY A 32 -6.38 5.92 18.08
C GLY A 32 -5.96 7.00 17.08
N ALA A 33 -5.88 6.70 15.78
CA ALA A 33 -5.79 7.76 14.78
C ALA A 33 -6.94 8.76 14.96
N LYS A 34 -6.65 10.07 14.86
CA LYS A 34 -7.63 11.14 14.98
C LYS A 34 -8.59 11.15 13.79
N ALA A 35 -8.03 11.03 12.59
CA ALA A 35 -8.78 11.04 11.34
C ALA A 35 -8.12 10.11 10.30
N VAL A 36 -8.92 9.44 9.49
CA VAL A 36 -8.46 8.59 8.40
C VAL A 36 -9.17 8.99 7.11
N ALA A 37 -8.40 9.41 6.12
CA ALA A 37 -8.85 9.65 4.76
C ALA A 37 -8.49 8.43 3.89
N ILE A 38 -9.47 7.88 3.19
CA ILE A 38 -9.28 6.77 2.26
C ILE A 38 -9.54 7.21 0.83
N HIS A 39 -8.82 6.64 -0.11
CA HIS A 39 -9.06 6.82 -1.54
C HIS A 39 -9.59 5.53 -2.16
N TYR A 40 -10.44 5.68 -3.19
CA TYR A 40 -10.90 4.61 -4.09
C TYR A 40 -10.98 5.10 -5.54
N ASN A 41 -10.77 4.19 -6.50
CA ASN A 41 -10.61 4.56 -7.90
C ASN A 41 -11.92 4.84 -8.64
N SER A 42 -12.95 4.00 -8.44
CA SER A 42 -14.16 4.01 -9.27
C SER A 42 -15.44 3.98 -8.46
N ALA A 43 -16.54 4.41 -9.07
CA ALA A 43 -17.87 4.40 -8.45
C ALA A 43 -18.29 2.98 -7.95
N SER A 44 -17.81 1.91 -8.61
CA SER A 44 -18.08 0.54 -8.18
C SER A 44 -17.48 0.18 -6.82
N ALA A 45 -16.45 0.90 -6.36
CA ALA A 45 -15.85 0.70 -5.03
C ALA A 45 -16.48 1.58 -3.94
N ARG A 46 -17.47 2.41 -4.26
CA ARG A 46 -18.09 3.35 -3.33
C ARG A 46 -18.72 2.66 -2.11
N ALA A 47 -19.48 1.59 -2.35
CA ALA A 47 -20.11 0.85 -1.26
C ALA A 47 -19.08 0.28 -0.26
N GLU A 48 -17.94 -0.21 -0.74
CA GLU A 48 -16.86 -0.69 0.13
C GLU A 48 -16.17 0.46 0.88
N ALA A 49 -16.01 1.62 0.22
CA ALA A 49 -15.49 2.82 0.88
C ALA A 49 -16.44 3.28 2.02
N GLU A 50 -17.75 3.28 1.78
CA GLU A 50 -18.78 3.63 2.80
C GLU A 50 -18.74 2.66 4.00
N LYS A 51 -18.62 1.35 3.78
CA LYS A 51 -18.45 0.35 4.85
C LYS A 51 -17.17 0.62 5.66
N THR A 52 -16.06 0.90 4.98
CA THR A 52 -14.79 1.20 5.65
C THR A 52 -14.88 2.49 6.46
N MET A 53 -15.48 3.55 5.91
CA MET A 53 -15.73 4.79 6.66
C MET A 53 -16.60 4.57 7.90
N ALA A 54 -17.66 3.77 7.79
CA ALA A 54 -18.51 3.44 8.94
C ALA A 54 -17.71 2.74 10.05
N ALA A 55 -16.83 1.82 9.70
CA ALA A 55 -15.97 1.11 10.65
C ALA A 55 -14.91 2.03 11.30
N ILE A 56 -14.33 2.98 10.53
CA ILE A 56 -13.42 4.01 11.07
C ILE A 56 -14.14 4.87 12.11
N LYS A 57 -15.36 5.33 11.78
CA LYS A 57 -16.18 6.13 12.71
C LYS A 57 -16.56 5.34 13.97
N ALA A 58 -16.91 4.08 13.82
CA ALA A 58 -17.22 3.19 14.95
C ALA A 58 -16.02 2.99 15.89
N ALA A 59 -14.81 3.09 15.37
CA ALA A 59 -13.58 3.07 16.17
C ALA A 59 -13.24 4.44 16.82
N GLY A 60 -14.05 5.48 16.60
CA GLY A 60 -13.90 6.79 17.21
C GLY A 60 -13.07 7.80 16.43
N ALA A 61 -12.64 7.48 15.23
CA ALA A 61 -11.90 8.39 14.35
C ALA A 61 -12.81 9.14 13.36
N GLU A 62 -12.40 10.31 12.92
CA GLU A 62 -13.01 10.98 11.78
C GLU A 62 -12.70 10.19 10.50
N ALA A 63 -13.66 10.11 9.57
CA ALA A 63 -13.53 9.35 8.32
C ALA A 63 -13.88 10.19 7.10
N HIS A 64 -12.99 10.19 6.11
CA HIS A 64 -13.16 10.87 4.83
C HIS A 64 -12.87 9.88 3.69
N ALA A 65 -13.57 10.04 2.56
CA ALA A 65 -13.34 9.20 1.37
C ALA A 65 -13.33 10.04 0.10
N PHE A 66 -12.35 9.79 -0.76
CA PHE A 66 -12.14 10.52 -2.00
C PHE A 66 -12.06 9.56 -3.18
N GLN A 67 -12.81 9.86 -4.24
CA GLN A 67 -12.72 9.14 -5.50
C GLN A 67 -11.79 9.86 -6.46
N ALA A 68 -10.82 9.14 -7.03
CA ALA A 68 -9.91 9.69 -8.02
C ALA A 68 -9.28 8.58 -8.89
N ASP A 69 -8.86 8.90 -10.11
CA ASP A 69 -7.94 8.08 -10.88
C ASP A 69 -6.50 8.55 -10.61
N LEU A 70 -5.76 7.81 -9.81
CA LEU A 70 -4.40 8.18 -9.40
C LEU A 70 -3.32 7.91 -10.46
N THR A 71 -3.68 7.38 -11.62
CA THR A 71 -2.78 7.35 -12.79
C THR A 71 -2.58 8.74 -13.38
N VAL A 72 -3.45 9.69 -13.02
CA VAL A 72 -3.37 11.10 -13.39
C VAL A 72 -2.67 11.89 -12.28
N ALA A 73 -1.50 12.48 -12.57
CA ALA A 73 -0.68 13.18 -11.57
C ALA A 73 -1.43 14.32 -10.85
N ALA A 74 -2.25 15.10 -11.58
CA ALA A 74 -3.05 16.17 -10.98
C ALA A 74 -4.12 15.65 -10.01
N ALA A 75 -4.65 14.43 -10.25
CA ALA A 75 -5.60 13.81 -9.33
C ALA A 75 -4.90 13.35 -8.03
N MET A 76 -3.64 12.92 -8.10
CA MET A 76 -2.83 12.62 -6.92
C MET A 76 -2.58 13.88 -6.07
N GLU A 77 -2.17 14.98 -6.70
CA GLU A 77 -1.98 16.27 -6.03
C GLU A 77 -3.28 16.73 -5.35
N LYS A 78 -4.42 16.64 -6.06
CA LYS A 78 -5.73 16.98 -5.53
C LYS A 78 -6.13 16.10 -4.35
N LEU A 79 -5.86 14.79 -4.40
CA LEU A 79 -6.15 13.87 -3.28
C LEU A 79 -5.46 14.31 -2.00
N PHE A 80 -4.18 14.65 -2.05
CA PHE A 80 -3.43 15.12 -0.89
C PHE A 80 -3.96 16.47 -0.39
N ALA A 81 -4.27 17.40 -1.30
CA ALA A 81 -4.83 18.70 -0.94
C ALA A 81 -6.21 18.56 -0.27
N ASP A 82 -7.11 17.75 -0.83
CA ASP A 82 -8.44 17.51 -0.29
C ASP A 82 -8.36 16.81 1.10
N ALA A 83 -7.50 15.80 1.24
CA ALA A 83 -7.29 15.11 2.51
C ALA A 83 -6.74 16.05 3.59
N ARG A 84 -5.77 16.90 3.23
CA ARG A 84 -5.22 17.91 4.14
C ARG A 84 -6.26 18.96 4.51
N ALA A 85 -7.07 19.41 3.58
CA ALA A 85 -8.16 20.35 3.86
C ALA A 85 -9.20 19.75 4.82
N ALA A 86 -9.53 18.46 4.66
CA ALA A 86 -10.50 17.77 5.50
C ALA A 86 -9.98 17.48 6.92
N MET A 87 -8.70 17.12 7.06
CA MET A 87 -8.12 16.66 8.35
C MET A 87 -7.21 17.68 9.02
N GLY A 88 -6.88 18.80 8.37
CA GLY A 88 -5.95 19.85 8.84
C GLY A 88 -4.47 19.51 8.58
N ALA A 89 -4.08 18.25 8.63
CA ALA A 89 -2.73 17.75 8.41
C ALA A 89 -2.74 16.35 7.78
N ILE A 90 -1.59 15.86 7.34
CA ILE A 90 -1.36 14.44 7.00
C ILE A 90 -0.07 14.03 7.71
N ASP A 91 -0.18 13.23 8.77
CA ASP A 91 0.97 12.74 9.52
C ASP A 91 1.50 11.42 8.97
N ILE A 92 0.59 10.60 8.44
CA ILE A 92 0.88 9.27 7.90
C ILE A 92 0.25 9.15 6.52
N ALA A 93 1.03 8.72 5.53
CA ALA A 93 0.54 8.44 4.19
C ALA A 93 0.93 7.02 3.75
N VAL A 94 -0.06 6.21 3.33
CA VAL A 94 0.15 4.83 2.88
C VAL A 94 -0.41 4.64 1.48
N ASN A 95 0.39 4.07 0.58
CA ASN A 95 -0.04 3.72 -0.77
C ASN A 95 -0.20 2.21 -0.92
N THR A 96 -1.43 1.75 -1.05
CA THR A 96 -1.77 0.33 -1.32
C THR A 96 -2.23 0.09 -2.76
N VAL A 97 -2.16 1.11 -3.63
CA VAL A 97 -2.61 1.01 -5.02
C VAL A 97 -1.71 0.06 -5.81
N GLY A 98 -2.34 -0.76 -6.63
CA GLY A 98 -1.65 -1.64 -7.55
C GLY A 98 -2.62 -2.43 -8.41
N LYS A 99 -2.06 -3.03 -9.48
CA LYS A 99 -2.75 -3.95 -10.37
C LYS A 99 -1.78 -5.07 -10.74
N VAL A 100 -2.27 -6.32 -10.76
CA VAL A 100 -1.49 -7.48 -11.21
C VAL A 100 -1.85 -7.82 -12.66
N LEU A 101 -0.84 -8.17 -13.43
CA LEU A 101 -0.97 -8.84 -14.73
C LEU A 101 -0.05 -10.05 -14.73
N LYS A 102 -0.63 -11.23 -14.93
CA LYS A 102 0.10 -12.50 -15.12
C LYS A 102 -0.08 -12.96 -16.56
N LYS A 103 0.97 -12.82 -17.35
CA LYS A 103 0.94 -13.12 -18.79
C LYS A 103 2.36 -13.41 -19.30
N PRO A 104 2.54 -14.32 -20.29
CA PRO A 104 3.83 -14.48 -20.96
C PRO A 104 4.36 -13.14 -21.49
N MET A 105 5.65 -12.86 -21.26
CA MET A 105 6.25 -11.56 -21.65
C MET A 105 6.03 -11.26 -23.14
N VAL A 106 6.16 -12.26 -24.00
CA VAL A 106 6.02 -12.12 -25.45
C VAL A 106 4.58 -11.81 -25.94
N GLU A 107 3.61 -11.95 -25.06
CA GLU A 107 2.19 -11.69 -25.34
C GLU A 107 1.68 -10.37 -24.76
N ILE A 108 2.51 -9.67 -23.96
CA ILE A 108 2.13 -8.40 -23.34
C ILE A 108 2.12 -7.32 -24.41
N SER A 109 0.96 -6.68 -24.61
CA SER A 109 0.82 -5.54 -25.50
C SER A 109 1.40 -4.26 -24.89
N GLU A 110 1.71 -3.27 -25.73
CA GLU A 110 2.14 -1.93 -25.30
C GLU A 110 1.12 -1.30 -24.34
N ALA A 111 -0.17 -1.37 -24.67
CA ALA A 111 -1.23 -0.82 -23.82
C ALA A 111 -1.31 -1.47 -22.43
N GLU A 112 -1.12 -2.80 -22.35
CA GLU A 112 -1.05 -3.50 -21.06
C GLU A 112 0.19 -3.09 -20.26
N PHE A 113 1.34 -2.93 -20.92
CA PHE A 113 2.56 -2.45 -20.27
C PHE A 113 2.40 -1.03 -19.75
N ASP A 114 1.82 -0.14 -20.55
CA ASP A 114 1.57 1.25 -20.18
C ASP A 114 0.59 1.36 -19.00
N GLU A 115 -0.48 0.56 -19.01
CA GLU A 115 -1.43 0.49 -17.88
C GLU A 115 -0.72 0.03 -16.60
N MET A 116 0.06 -1.04 -16.67
CA MET A 116 0.80 -1.56 -15.51
C MET A 116 1.82 -0.54 -14.99
N SER A 117 2.50 0.16 -15.89
CA SER A 117 3.44 1.23 -15.55
C SER A 117 2.73 2.41 -14.89
N ALA A 118 1.58 2.82 -15.42
CA ALA A 118 0.78 3.91 -14.88
C ALA A 118 0.25 3.59 -13.46
N VAL A 119 -0.32 2.39 -13.28
CA VAL A 119 -0.94 2.01 -11.99
C VAL A 119 0.11 1.68 -10.92
N ASN A 120 1.18 0.96 -11.25
CA ASN A 120 2.13 0.47 -10.24
C ASN A 120 3.30 1.42 -9.98
N SER A 121 3.94 1.92 -11.05
CA SER A 121 5.16 2.74 -10.94
C SER A 121 4.85 4.23 -10.83
N LYS A 122 4.14 4.78 -11.82
CA LYS A 122 3.83 6.22 -11.90
C LYS A 122 3.00 6.68 -10.69
N THR A 123 1.96 5.92 -10.32
CA THR A 123 1.14 6.24 -9.13
C THR A 123 2.00 6.29 -7.86
N ALA A 124 2.90 5.32 -7.66
CA ALA A 124 3.78 5.31 -6.49
C ALA A 124 4.76 6.49 -6.48
N PHE A 125 5.33 6.85 -7.64
CA PHE A 125 6.22 8.01 -7.76
C PHE A 125 5.51 9.32 -7.39
N PHE A 126 4.33 9.58 -7.97
CA PHE A 126 3.59 10.80 -7.68
C PHE A 126 3.01 10.82 -6.27
N PHE A 127 2.66 9.65 -5.69
CA PHE A 127 2.30 9.55 -4.29
C PHE A 127 3.47 9.99 -3.38
N LEU A 128 4.67 9.49 -3.60
CA LEU A 128 5.87 9.88 -2.84
C LEU A 128 6.18 11.37 -3.04
N LYS A 129 6.09 11.88 -4.27
CA LYS A 129 6.27 13.30 -4.57
C LYS A 129 5.31 14.18 -3.75
N GLU A 130 4.03 13.87 -3.74
CA GLU A 130 3.05 14.65 -2.99
C GLU A 130 3.19 14.43 -1.46
N ALA A 131 3.56 13.24 -1.01
CA ALA A 131 3.91 13.00 0.37
C ALA A 131 5.08 13.88 0.83
N GLY A 132 6.13 14.00 0.02
CA GLY A 132 7.26 14.89 0.30
C GLY A 132 6.89 16.37 0.41
N LYS A 133 5.84 16.82 -0.28
CA LYS A 133 5.34 18.21 -0.19
C LYS A 133 4.39 18.43 1.00
N GLN A 134 3.51 17.46 1.30
CA GLN A 134 2.29 17.72 2.05
C GLN A 134 2.19 16.94 3.38
N VAL A 135 2.99 15.91 3.58
CA VAL A 135 3.08 15.21 4.88
C VAL A 135 3.79 16.10 5.88
N SER A 136 3.31 16.09 7.13
CA SER A 136 3.87 16.86 8.26
C SER A 136 5.32 16.47 8.53
N ASP A 137 6.08 17.38 9.14
CA ASP A 137 7.41 17.05 9.67
C ASP A 137 7.31 15.94 10.71
N ASN A 138 8.30 15.06 10.74
CA ASN A 138 8.31 13.80 11.49
C ASN A 138 7.23 12.78 11.04
N GLY A 139 6.59 12.99 9.88
CA GLY A 139 5.59 12.10 9.33
C GLY A 139 6.14 10.76 8.84
N LYS A 140 5.24 9.89 8.41
CA LYS A 140 5.56 8.52 7.97
C LYS A 140 4.93 8.22 6.62
N VAL A 141 5.69 7.60 5.75
CA VAL A 141 5.23 7.18 4.42
C VAL A 141 5.55 5.70 4.21
N CYS A 142 4.56 4.92 3.76
CA CYS A 142 4.77 3.52 3.41
C CYS A 142 4.12 3.22 2.06
N THR A 143 4.83 2.49 1.18
CA THR A 143 4.34 2.11 -0.15
C THR A 143 4.36 0.59 -0.31
N LEU A 144 3.28 0.01 -0.85
CA LEU A 144 3.25 -1.41 -1.17
C LEU A 144 4.02 -1.72 -2.46
N VAL A 145 4.92 -2.68 -2.35
CA VAL A 145 5.56 -3.39 -3.45
C VAL A 145 5.06 -4.84 -3.48
N THR A 146 5.89 -5.81 -3.76
CA THR A 146 5.54 -7.23 -3.83
C THR A 146 6.73 -8.09 -3.42
N SER A 147 6.50 -9.25 -2.82
CA SER A 147 7.55 -10.23 -2.56
C SER A 147 8.21 -10.75 -3.85
N LEU A 148 7.57 -10.57 -5.00
CA LEU A 148 8.17 -10.93 -6.30
C LEU A 148 9.46 -10.16 -6.62
N LEU A 149 9.77 -9.08 -5.89
CA LEU A 149 11.08 -8.41 -5.97
C LEU A 149 12.24 -9.33 -5.53
N GLY A 150 11.96 -10.35 -4.73
CA GLY A 150 12.90 -11.39 -4.32
C GLY A 150 12.66 -12.75 -4.99
N ALA A 151 11.73 -12.85 -5.96
CA ALA A 151 11.35 -14.10 -6.58
C ALA A 151 11.98 -14.29 -7.97
N PHE A 152 12.20 -15.54 -8.33
CA PHE A 152 12.45 -15.99 -9.70
C PHE A 152 11.20 -16.72 -10.21
N THR A 153 10.29 -16.00 -10.88
CA THR A 153 9.00 -16.55 -11.30
C THR A 153 8.59 -16.06 -12.70
N PRO A 154 8.06 -16.95 -13.57
CA PRO A 154 7.59 -16.57 -14.91
C PRO A 154 6.24 -15.82 -14.84
N PHE A 155 5.88 -15.18 -15.96
CA PHE A 155 4.59 -14.54 -16.26
C PHE A 155 4.29 -13.24 -15.51
N TYR A 156 5.13 -12.77 -14.60
CA TYR A 156 4.94 -11.53 -13.84
C TYR A 156 5.88 -10.40 -14.28
N ALA A 157 6.45 -10.48 -15.50
CA ALA A 157 7.46 -9.54 -15.95
C ALA A 157 7.01 -8.07 -15.85
N SER A 158 5.80 -7.72 -16.33
CA SER A 158 5.29 -6.36 -16.28
C SER A 158 4.87 -5.98 -14.85
N TYR A 159 4.24 -6.89 -14.09
CA TYR A 159 3.83 -6.61 -12.72
C TYR A 159 5.03 -6.37 -11.79
N ALA A 160 5.93 -7.33 -11.68
CA ALA A 160 7.11 -7.21 -10.83
C ALA A 160 8.04 -6.10 -11.33
N GLY A 161 8.22 -5.99 -12.67
CA GLY A 161 9.03 -4.95 -13.30
C GLY A 161 8.52 -3.54 -13.04
N THR A 162 7.20 -3.32 -13.00
CA THR A 162 6.61 -2.01 -12.69
C THR A 162 6.51 -1.71 -11.19
N LYS A 163 6.60 -2.73 -10.32
CA LYS A 163 6.76 -2.57 -8.87
C LYS A 163 8.21 -2.37 -8.44
N ALA A 164 9.19 -2.88 -9.17
CA ALA A 164 10.61 -2.79 -8.83
C ALA A 164 11.14 -1.34 -8.68
N PRO A 165 10.80 -0.37 -9.53
CA PRO A 165 11.26 1.00 -9.37
C PRO A 165 10.85 1.66 -8.04
N VAL A 166 9.75 1.21 -7.44
CA VAL A 166 9.21 1.75 -6.18
C VAL A 166 10.20 1.55 -5.03
N GLU A 167 10.97 0.46 -5.03
CA GLU A 167 12.05 0.26 -4.07
C GLU A 167 13.10 1.37 -4.16
N HIS A 168 13.49 1.74 -5.38
CA HIS A 168 14.46 2.83 -5.57
C HIS A 168 13.87 4.20 -5.25
N TYR A 169 12.61 4.45 -5.62
CA TYR A 169 11.90 5.68 -5.24
C TYR A 169 11.85 5.83 -3.72
N THR A 170 11.60 4.74 -2.98
CA THR A 170 11.60 4.72 -1.51
C THR A 170 12.97 5.13 -0.94
N ARG A 171 14.07 4.60 -1.50
CA ARG A 171 15.43 4.96 -1.08
C ARG A 171 15.73 6.44 -1.33
N ALA A 172 15.42 6.95 -2.52
CA ALA A 172 15.62 8.36 -2.86
C ALA A 172 14.79 9.28 -1.93
N ALA A 173 13.48 9.02 -1.83
CA ALA A 173 12.57 9.79 -0.99
C ALA A 173 13.00 9.81 0.49
N SER A 174 13.51 8.69 1.03
CA SER A 174 14.00 8.63 2.41
C SER A 174 15.16 9.58 2.68
N LYS A 175 16.01 9.81 1.69
CA LYS A 175 17.13 10.78 1.77
C LYS A 175 16.65 12.20 1.59
N GLU A 176 15.81 12.43 0.58
CA GLU A 176 15.31 13.77 0.25
C GLU A 176 14.42 14.36 1.35
N PHE A 177 13.62 13.52 2.01
CA PHE A 177 12.67 13.97 3.05
C PHE A 177 13.26 13.90 4.47
N GLY A 178 14.44 13.33 4.62
CA GLY A 178 15.11 13.14 5.92
C GLY A 178 15.33 14.41 6.72
N ALA A 179 15.62 15.55 6.06
CA ALA A 179 15.75 16.85 6.73
C ALA A 179 14.48 17.33 7.44
N ARG A 180 13.30 16.79 7.04
CA ARG A 180 12.00 17.04 7.69
C ARG A 180 11.63 15.94 8.69
N GLY A 181 12.52 14.99 8.97
CA GLY A 181 12.26 13.85 9.85
C GLY A 181 11.23 12.84 9.29
N ILE A 182 10.91 12.91 8.00
CA ILE A 182 9.94 12.00 7.38
C ILE A 182 10.58 10.65 7.12
N SER A 183 10.01 9.59 7.70
CA SER A 183 10.39 8.20 7.42
C SER A 183 9.65 7.69 6.19
N VAL A 184 10.38 7.06 5.27
CA VAL A 184 9.83 6.48 4.03
C VAL A 184 10.24 5.03 3.92
N THR A 185 9.27 4.12 3.83
CA THR A 185 9.49 2.67 3.75
C THR A 185 8.68 2.05 2.63
N ALA A 186 9.05 0.84 2.23
CA ALA A 186 8.21 -0.01 1.38
C ALA A 186 8.03 -1.39 2.02
N ILE A 187 6.89 -2.02 1.75
CA ILE A 187 6.58 -3.38 2.21
C ILE A 187 6.13 -4.24 1.05
N GLY A 188 6.66 -5.46 0.94
CA GLY A 188 6.36 -6.45 -0.08
C GLY A 188 5.70 -7.70 0.49
N PRO A 189 4.35 -7.76 0.49
CA PRO A 189 3.62 -8.95 0.91
C PRO A 189 3.85 -10.15 -0.03
N GLY A 190 3.67 -11.35 0.50
CA GLY A 190 3.47 -12.57 -0.29
C GLY A 190 2.13 -12.57 -1.04
N PRO A 191 1.80 -13.67 -1.75
CA PRO A 191 0.48 -13.86 -2.33
C PRO A 191 -0.60 -13.78 -1.24
N MET A 192 -1.49 -12.78 -1.33
CA MET A 192 -2.50 -12.53 -0.30
C MET A 192 -3.85 -13.11 -0.68
N ASP A 193 -4.56 -13.69 0.29
CA ASP A 193 -5.94 -14.18 0.14
C ASP A 193 -6.92 -13.01 -0.02
N THR A 194 -6.99 -12.48 -1.22
CA THR A 194 -7.85 -11.33 -1.56
C THR A 194 -8.39 -11.43 -2.98
N PRO A 195 -9.50 -10.74 -3.31
CA PRO A 195 -9.98 -10.61 -4.68
C PRO A 195 -8.98 -9.97 -5.67
N PHE A 196 -7.87 -9.44 -5.20
CA PHE A 196 -6.79 -8.93 -6.04
C PHE A 196 -5.95 -10.07 -6.63
N PHE A 197 -5.77 -11.17 -5.91
CA PHE A 197 -4.91 -12.29 -6.27
C PHE A 197 -5.61 -13.26 -7.25
N TYR A 198 -6.80 -13.71 -6.93
CA TYR A 198 -7.46 -14.82 -7.63
C TYR A 198 -7.70 -14.62 -9.13
N PRO A 199 -8.09 -13.42 -9.63
CA PRO A 199 -8.35 -13.24 -11.05
C PRO A 199 -7.14 -13.46 -11.96
N ALA A 200 -5.92 -13.37 -11.40
CA ALA A 200 -4.68 -13.58 -12.14
C ALA A 200 -4.20 -15.04 -12.10
N GLU A 201 -4.81 -15.90 -11.27
CA GLU A 201 -4.30 -17.24 -10.97
C GLU A 201 -5.24 -18.35 -11.43
N GLY A 202 -4.70 -19.34 -12.12
CA GLY A 202 -5.40 -20.63 -12.35
C GLY A 202 -5.40 -21.48 -11.08
N ALA A 203 -6.28 -22.51 -11.05
CA ALA A 203 -6.48 -23.37 -9.88
C ALA A 203 -5.17 -24.04 -9.40
N ASP A 204 -4.36 -24.56 -10.33
CA ASP A 204 -3.08 -25.21 -10.00
C ASP A 204 -2.07 -24.22 -9.41
N ALA A 205 -2.05 -22.99 -9.92
CA ALA A 205 -1.19 -21.94 -9.39
C ALA A 205 -1.63 -21.51 -7.98
N VAL A 206 -2.94 -21.39 -7.74
CA VAL A 206 -3.48 -21.14 -6.40
C VAL A 206 -3.09 -22.26 -5.44
N ALA A 207 -3.23 -23.53 -5.85
CA ALA A 207 -2.83 -24.69 -5.04
C ALA A 207 -1.33 -24.65 -4.69
N TYR A 208 -0.48 -24.33 -5.67
CA TYR A 208 0.96 -24.15 -5.44
C TYR A 208 1.23 -23.01 -4.43
N HIS A 209 0.65 -21.84 -4.64
CA HIS A 209 0.90 -20.69 -3.75
C HIS A 209 0.47 -20.94 -2.30
N LYS A 210 -0.55 -21.75 -2.09
CA LYS A 210 -1.03 -22.14 -0.74
C LYS A 210 -0.06 -23.05 0.03
N THR A 211 0.96 -23.56 -0.61
CA THR A 211 1.98 -24.44 0.01
C THR A 211 3.40 -23.91 -0.16
N ALA A 212 3.59 -22.82 -0.89
CA ALA A 212 4.91 -22.36 -1.31
C ALA A 212 5.70 -21.61 -0.23
N ALA A 213 5.02 -20.91 0.68
CA ALA A 213 5.70 -20.25 1.78
C ALA A 213 6.05 -21.25 2.89
N ALA A 214 7.18 -21.05 3.55
CA ALA A 214 7.61 -21.92 4.67
C ALA A 214 6.56 -21.98 5.79
N LEU A 215 5.83 -20.88 6.02
CA LEU A 215 4.80 -20.80 7.04
C LEU A 215 3.38 -21.08 6.53
N SER A 216 3.19 -21.46 5.26
CA SER A 216 1.88 -21.81 4.70
C SER A 216 1.06 -22.79 5.55
N PRO A 217 1.66 -23.86 6.15
CA PRO A 217 0.89 -24.80 6.99
C PRO A 217 0.30 -24.19 8.25
N PHE A 218 0.77 -23.02 8.66
CA PHE A 218 0.35 -22.31 9.87
C PHE A 218 -0.53 -21.09 9.58
N SER A 219 -0.68 -20.70 8.30
CA SER A 219 -1.57 -19.62 7.92
C SER A 219 -3.01 -20.11 7.81
N LYS A 220 -3.96 -19.19 7.92
CA LYS A 220 -5.39 -19.47 7.87
C LYS A 220 -5.85 -20.05 6.52
N THR A 221 -5.21 -19.61 5.43
CA THR A 221 -5.61 -19.95 4.06
C THR A 221 -4.52 -20.68 3.26
N GLY A 222 -3.31 -20.82 3.82
CA GLY A 222 -2.11 -21.25 3.11
C GLY A 222 -1.38 -20.12 2.40
N LEU A 223 -2.07 -18.97 2.17
CA LEU A 223 -1.52 -17.75 1.61
C LEU A 223 -1.11 -16.76 2.72
N THR A 224 -0.58 -15.62 2.36
CA THR A 224 -0.40 -14.50 3.28
C THR A 224 -1.78 -13.90 3.61
N ASP A 225 -2.17 -13.93 4.87
CA ASP A 225 -3.39 -13.27 5.31
C ASP A 225 -3.15 -11.76 5.47
N ILE A 226 -4.13 -10.93 5.11
CA ILE A 226 -3.96 -9.46 5.22
C ILE A 226 -3.81 -9.01 6.67
N GLU A 227 -4.33 -9.79 7.61
CA GLU A 227 -4.20 -9.62 9.06
C GLU A 227 -2.75 -9.76 9.54
N ASP A 228 -1.92 -10.53 8.81
CA ASP A 228 -0.48 -10.68 9.10
C ASP A 228 0.35 -9.50 8.55
N ILE A 229 -0.17 -8.77 7.57
CA ILE A 229 0.53 -7.63 6.94
C ILE A 229 0.22 -6.30 7.64
N VAL A 230 -1.01 -6.09 8.06
CA VAL A 230 -1.43 -4.83 8.69
C VAL A 230 -0.59 -4.45 9.91
N PRO A 231 -0.23 -5.35 10.84
CA PRO A 231 0.62 -5.03 11.99
C PRO A 231 2.02 -4.52 11.58
N TRP A 232 2.58 -5.04 10.48
CA TRP A 232 3.86 -4.56 9.95
C TRP A 232 3.76 -3.17 9.36
N ILE A 233 2.70 -2.87 8.59
CA ILE A 233 2.50 -1.51 8.07
C ILE A 233 2.33 -0.54 9.25
N ARG A 234 1.51 -0.89 10.23
CA ARG A 234 1.32 -0.08 11.44
C ARG A 234 2.65 0.16 12.18
N PHE A 235 3.47 -0.87 12.34
CA PHE A 235 4.80 -0.74 12.94
C PHE A 235 5.69 0.22 12.13
N LEU A 236 5.76 0.07 10.81
CA LEU A 236 6.59 0.89 9.93
C LEU A 236 6.17 2.38 9.95
N VAL A 237 4.87 2.65 10.12
CA VAL A 237 4.36 4.03 10.19
C VAL A 237 4.23 4.55 11.63
N SER A 238 4.84 3.86 12.60
CA SER A 238 4.91 4.26 14.00
C SER A 238 6.30 3.98 14.59
N ASP A 239 6.43 3.00 15.48
CA ASP A 239 7.67 2.67 16.20
C ASP A 239 8.82 2.25 15.29
N GLY A 240 8.52 1.72 14.10
CA GLY A 240 9.48 1.34 13.06
C GLY A 240 10.07 2.50 12.25
N TRP A 241 9.84 3.74 12.62
CA TRP A 241 10.24 4.93 11.86
C TRP A 241 11.73 5.00 11.53
N TRP A 242 12.58 4.39 12.37
CA TRP A 242 14.03 4.37 12.14
C TRP A 242 14.45 3.46 10.97
N MET A 243 13.54 2.65 10.43
CA MET A 243 13.78 1.76 9.28
C MET A 243 13.68 2.50 7.93
N THR A 244 13.76 3.81 7.90
CA THR A 244 13.63 4.62 6.67
C THR A 244 14.54 4.14 5.54
N GLY A 245 14.06 4.19 4.30
CA GLY A 245 14.76 3.76 3.10
C GLY A 245 14.73 2.24 2.85
N GLN A 246 14.13 1.45 3.73
CA GLN A 246 14.10 -0.01 3.61
C GLN A 246 12.87 -0.50 2.85
N THR A 247 13.06 -1.59 2.12
CA THR A 247 11.99 -2.43 1.55
C THR A 247 12.00 -3.76 2.31
N ILE A 248 10.88 -4.08 2.95
CA ILE A 248 10.75 -5.25 3.81
C ILE A 248 9.78 -6.23 3.17
N LEU A 249 10.25 -7.47 2.93
CA LEU A 249 9.39 -8.54 2.42
C LEU A 249 8.76 -9.28 3.59
N VAL A 250 7.41 -9.29 3.66
CA VAL A 250 6.62 -9.99 4.68
C VAL A 250 5.77 -11.03 3.98
N ASN A 251 6.23 -12.27 3.95
CA ASN A 251 5.71 -13.28 3.03
C ASN A 251 5.77 -14.73 3.57
N GLY A 252 5.96 -14.91 4.87
CA GLY A 252 6.01 -16.25 5.50
C GLY A 252 7.11 -17.18 4.98
N GLY A 253 8.19 -16.61 4.39
CA GLY A 253 9.26 -17.40 3.77
C GLY A 253 8.94 -17.86 2.33
N TYR A 254 8.01 -17.17 1.64
CA TYR A 254 7.72 -17.41 0.23
C TYR A 254 8.91 -17.04 -0.67
N THR A 255 9.56 -15.91 -0.39
CA THR A 255 10.78 -15.47 -1.07
C THR A 255 11.78 -14.90 -0.08
N THR A 256 13.05 -14.86 -0.48
CA THR A 256 14.14 -14.20 0.26
C THR A 256 14.81 -13.16 -0.63
N LYS A 257 15.45 -12.16 -0.01
CA LYS A 257 16.20 -11.10 -0.69
C LYS A 257 17.52 -10.87 0.00
#